data_3635768650b43864f61b9e6990e77eaf
#
_entry.id   3635768650b43864f61b9e6990e77eaf
#
_cell.length_a   1.000
_cell.length_b   1.000
_cell.length_c   1.000
_cell.angle_alpha   90.00
_cell.angle_beta   90.00
_cell.angle_gamma   90.00
#
_symmetry.space_group_name_H-M   'P 1'
#
loop_
_entity.id
_entity.type
_entity.pdbx_description
1 polymer ?
#
loop_
_entity_poly.entity_id
_entity_poly.type
_entity_poly.pdbx_seq_one_letter_code
_entity_poly.pdbx_strand_id
1 'polypeptide(L)'
;MIKIFFFDRDGVLIKNYGYLSDVDKIKWLKGVIQAIKFLNKKKIKVIVVTNQSGVARGYFSENSLKKFHRSMNSILKDYNSKIDDFYYCPYHPNAKIKKYKKNSNLRKPNNGMFIKAIKKYKVRASECFMIGDEKKDFLSAKKTKIPFEFKKNYSLDKQIKRIIKNYEN
;
A
#
# COMPACT_ATOMS: atom_id res chain seq x y z
N MET A 1 -5.62 19.43 -4.95
CA MET A 1 -4.95 18.48 -5.88
C MET A 1 -4.32 17.34 -5.09
N ILE A 2 -4.49 16.09 -5.53
CA ILE A 2 -3.91 14.90 -4.89
C ILE A 2 -2.40 14.83 -5.18
N LYS A 3 -1.59 14.64 -4.13
CA LYS A 3 -0.12 14.50 -4.22
C LYS A 3 0.35 13.06 -3.93
N ILE A 4 -0.43 12.30 -3.14
CA ILE A 4 -0.11 10.92 -2.76
C ILE A 4 -1.32 10.02 -2.95
N PHE A 5 -1.12 8.87 -3.61
CA PHE A 5 -2.01 7.72 -3.52
C PHE A 5 -1.39 6.65 -2.63
N PHE A 6 -2.11 6.29 -1.58
CA PHE A 6 -1.82 5.14 -0.75
C PHE A 6 -2.57 3.91 -1.24
N PHE A 7 -1.91 2.76 -1.19
CA PHE A 7 -2.50 1.47 -1.54
C PHE A 7 -2.21 0.42 -0.48
N ASP A 8 -3.18 -0.44 -0.17
CA ASP A 8 -2.78 -1.74 0.37
C ASP A 8 -2.06 -2.55 -0.72
N ARG A 9 -1.28 -3.53 -0.31
CA ARG A 9 -0.50 -4.37 -1.22
C ARG A 9 -1.34 -5.55 -1.72
N ASP A 10 -1.71 -6.42 -0.79
CA ASP A 10 -2.38 -7.69 -1.08
C ASP A 10 -3.88 -7.44 -1.31
N GLY A 11 -4.44 -7.92 -2.41
CA GLY A 11 -5.84 -7.67 -2.80
C GLY A 11 -6.09 -6.35 -3.53
N VAL A 12 -5.12 -5.42 -3.54
CA VAL A 12 -5.22 -4.14 -4.24
C VAL A 12 -4.23 -4.03 -5.39
N LEU A 13 -2.94 -4.21 -5.14
CA LEU A 13 -1.91 -4.16 -6.18
C LEU A 13 -1.59 -5.55 -6.74
N ILE A 14 -1.47 -6.53 -5.87
CA ILE A 14 -1.17 -7.92 -6.25
C ILE A 14 -2.23 -8.87 -5.69
N LYS A 15 -2.33 -10.04 -6.32
CA LYS A 15 -3.23 -11.10 -5.86
C LYS A 15 -2.86 -11.50 -4.42
N ASN A 16 -3.88 -11.59 -3.57
CA ASN A 16 -3.71 -12.03 -2.19
C ASN A 16 -3.64 -13.56 -2.14
N TYR A 17 -2.52 -14.09 -1.68
CA TYR A 17 -2.28 -15.52 -1.43
C TYR A 17 -2.09 -15.79 0.07
N GLY A 18 -2.51 -14.87 0.94
CA GLY A 18 -2.25 -14.94 2.36
C GLY A 18 -0.88 -14.35 2.71
N TYR A 19 0.03 -15.19 3.20
CA TYR A 19 1.36 -14.72 3.64
C TYR A 19 2.39 -14.84 2.51
N LEU A 20 2.45 -13.83 1.63
CA LEU A 20 3.26 -13.85 0.42
C LEU A 20 4.59 -13.09 0.61
N SER A 21 5.71 -13.80 0.38
CA SER A 21 7.06 -13.24 0.29
C SER A 21 7.89 -13.87 -0.84
N ASP A 22 7.29 -14.79 -1.58
CA ASP A 22 7.87 -15.46 -2.75
C ASP A 22 7.73 -14.55 -3.98
N VAL A 23 8.86 -14.15 -4.55
CA VAL A 23 8.92 -13.17 -5.66
C VAL A 23 8.27 -13.74 -6.93
N ASP A 24 8.40 -15.03 -7.18
CA ASP A 24 7.87 -15.70 -8.38
C ASP A 24 6.33 -15.75 -8.38
N LYS A 25 5.73 -15.50 -7.22
CA LYS A 25 4.28 -15.43 -7.04
C LYS A 25 3.71 -14.01 -7.16
N ILE A 26 4.51 -13.01 -7.54
CA ILE A 26 3.99 -11.66 -7.77
C ILE A 26 3.06 -11.69 -8.98
N LYS A 27 1.76 -11.58 -8.73
CA LYS A 27 0.73 -11.48 -9.76
C LYS A 27 -0.01 -10.15 -9.62
N TRP A 28 0.31 -9.21 -10.50
CA TRP A 28 -0.35 -7.90 -10.55
C TRP A 28 -1.83 -8.04 -10.87
N LEU A 29 -2.66 -7.27 -10.17
CA LEU A 29 -4.07 -7.19 -10.49
C LEU A 29 -4.30 -6.32 -11.74
N LYS A 30 -5.49 -6.45 -12.33
CA LYS A 30 -5.84 -5.77 -13.59
C LYS A 30 -5.71 -4.26 -13.48
N GLY A 31 -4.92 -3.66 -14.37
CA GLY A 31 -4.74 -2.22 -14.49
C GLY A 31 -3.77 -1.60 -13.48
N VAL A 32 -3.08 -2.40 -12.63
CA VAL A 32 -2.18 -1.87 -11.59
C VAL A 32 -0.96 -1.19 -12.20
N ILE A 33 -0.27 -1.83 -13.12
CA ILE A 33 0.93 -1.27 -13.76
C ILE A 33 0.57 0.03 -14.50
N GLN A 34 -0.54 0.04 -15.25
CA GLN A 34 -1.07 1.22 -15.94
C GLN A 34 -1.43 2.34 -14.97
N ALA A 35 -2.03 1.99 -13.82
CA ALA A 35 -2.36 2.93 -12.76
C ALA A 35 -1.13 3.61 -12.17
N ILE A 36 -0.12 2.83 -11.79
CA ILE A 36 1.14 3.34 -11.22
C ILE A 36 1.86 4.22 -12.25
N LYS A 37 1.98 3.77 -13.50
CA LYS A 37 2.58 4.56 -14.60
C LYS A 37 1.86 5.89 -14.81
N PHE A 38 0.54 5.90 -14.80
CA PHE A 38 -0.28 7.10 -14.92
C PHE A 38 -0.03 8.08 -13.77
N LEU A 39 -0.02 7.59 -12.52
CA LEU A 39 0.27 8.40 -11.33
C LEU A 39 1.68 8.99 -11.38
N ASN A 40 2.68 8.17 -11.72
CA ASN A 40 4.07 8.63 -11.85
C ASN A 40 4.21 9.72 -12.92
N LYS A 41 3.53 9.58 -14.09
CA LYS A 41 3.51 10.60 -15.14
C LYS A 41 2.91 11.93 -14.65
N LYS A 42 1.88 11.87 -13.82
CA LYS A 42 1.28 13.04 -13.13
C LYS A 42 2.11 13.56 -11.94
N LYS A 43 3.27 12.96 -11.65
CA LYS A 43 4.13 13.29 -10.49
C LYS A 43 3.44 13.07 -9.14
N ILE A 44 2.40 12.23 -9.11
CA ILE A 44 1.71 11.81 -7.89
C ILE A 44 2.47 10.63 -7.29
N LYS A 45 2.79 10.72 -6.00
CA LYS A 45 3.51 9.66 -5.28
C LYS A 45 2.65 8.43 -5.07
N VAL A 46 3.23 7.27 -5.30
CA VAL A 46 2.62 5.96 -5.07
C VAL A 46 3.25 5.35 -3.83
N ILE A 47 2.47 5.14 -2.78
CA ILE A 47 2.95 4.63 -1.50
C ILE A 47 2.13 3.40 -1.09
N VAL A 48 2.82 2.33 -0.71
CA VAL A 48 2.20 1.12 -0.15
C VAL A 48 2.16 1.21 1.36
N VAL A 49 0.99 0.86 1.96
CA VAL A 49 0.77 0.76 3.41
C VAL A 49 0.12 -0.59 3.72
N THR A 50 0.90 -1.53 4.27
CA THR A 50 0.47 -2.93 4.36
C THR A 50 0.76 -3.59 5.72
N ASN A 51 -0.17 -4.42 6.21
CA ASN A 51 0.04 -5.27 7.38
C ASN A 51 0.73 -6.57 6.95
N GLN A 52 1.94 -6.82 7.44
CA GLN A 52 2.75 -8.00 7.08
C GLN A 52 3.07 -8.88 8.28
N SER A 53 2.03 -9.38 8.94
CA SER A 53 2.16 -10.23 10.14
C SER A 53 2.75 -11.62 9.86
N GLY A 54 2.99 -12.00 8.61
CA GLY A 54 3.77 -13.19 8.26
C GLY A 54 5.17 -13.19 8.90
N VAL A 55 5.78 -12.00 9.03
CA VAL A 55 7.04 -11.80 9.78
C VAL A 55 6.86 -12.20 11.25
N ALA A 56 5.83 -11.66 11.92
CA ALA A 56 5.54 -11.96 13.32
C ALA A 56 5.20 -13.44 13.56
N ARG A 57 4.62 -14.10 12.56
CA ARG A 57 4.25 -15.53 12.61
C ARG A 57 5.39 -16.46 12.24
N GLY A 58 6.53 -15.93 11.73
CA GLY A 58 7.67 -16.74 11.34
C GLY A 58 7.57 -17.39 9.95
N TYR A 59 6.62 -16.97 9.11
CA TYR A 59 6.48 -17.52 7.76
C TYR A 59 7.57 -17.03 6.81
N PHE A 60 8.11 -15.83 7.05
CA PHE A 60 9.24 -15.27 6.32
C PHE A 60 9.92 -14.17 7.17
N SER A 61 11.16 -13.87 6.84
CA SER A 61 11.93 -12.84 7.52
C SER A 61 11.56 -11.43 7.03
N GLU A 62 11.88 -10.42 7.84
CA GLU A 62 11.74 -9.02 7.41
C GLU A 62 12.65 -8.69 6.21
N ASN A 63 13.82 -9.34 6.10
CA ASN A 63 14.70 -9.21 4.95
C ASN A 63 14.08 -9.79 3.68
N SER A 64 13.39 -10.93 3.77
CA SER A 64 12.64 -11.51 2.65
C SER A 64 11.53 -10.57 2.19
N LEU A 65 10.80 -9.95 3.14
CA LEU A 65 9.78 -8.95 2.83
C LEU A 65 10.37 -7.73 2.09
N LYS A 66 11.50 -7.21 2.57
CA LYS A 66 12.20 -6.09 1.91
C LYS A 66 12.69 -6.47 0.51
N LYS A 67 13.19 -7.69 0.33
CA LYS A 67 13.57 -8.24 -0.99
C LYS A 67 12.35 -8.28 -1.92
N PHE A 68 11.23 -8.81 -1.42
CA PHE A 68 9.96 -8.84 -2.16
C PHE A 68 9.52 -7.45 -2.64
N HIS A 69 9.56 -6.43 -1.78
CA HIS A 69 9.22 -5.05 -2.15
C HIS A 69 10.18 -4.48 -3.21
N ARG A 70 11.49 -4.77 -3.10
CA ARG A 70 12.46 -4.37 -4.14
C ARG A 70 12.17 -5.05 -5.48
N SER A 71 11.79 -6.33 -5.47
CA SER A 71 11.43 -7.05 -6.69
C SER A 71 10.17 -6.51 -7.35
N MET A 72 9.16 -6.06 -6.55
CA MET A 72 8.01 -5.33 -7.12
C MET A 72 8.47 -4.11 -7.91
N ASN A 73 9.39 -3.30 -7.37
CA ASN A 73 9.92 -2.13 -8.08
C ASN A 73 10.84 -2.50 -9.26
N SER A 74 11.58 -3.61 -9.17
CA SER A 74 12.35 -4.12 -10.31
C SER A 74 11.45 -4.43 -11.51
N ILE A 75 10.34 -5.14 -11.28
CA ILE A 75 9.35 -5.41 -12.34
C ILE A 75 8.75 -4.11 -12.89
N LEU A 76 8.39 -3.16 -12.01
CA LEU A 76 7.80 -1.90 -12.43
C LEU A 76 8.75 -1.03 -13.26
N LYS A 77 10.07 -1.15 -13.05
CA LYS A 77 11.09 -0.43 -13.82
C LYS A 77 11.00 -0.73 -15.31
N ASP A 78 10.69 -1.96 -15.71
CA ASP A 78 10.52 -2.36 -17.11
C ASP A 78 9.34 -1.63 -17.79
N TYR A 79 8.43 -1.09 -16.99
CA TYR A 79 7.29 -0.28 -17.44
C TYR A 79 7.49 1.24 -17.24
N ASN A 80 8.73 1.68 -16.95
CA ASN A 80 9.05 3.07 -16.60
C ASN A 80 8.16 3.60 -15.47
N SER A 81 7.98 2.80 -14.43
CA SER A 81 7.15 3.12 -13.27
C SER A 81 7.74 2.62 -11.97
N LYS A 82 7.26 3.15 -10.84
CA LYS A 82 7.74 2.77 -9.50
C LYS A 82 6.72 3.04 -8.42
N ILE A 83 6.85 2.30 -7.32
CA ILE A 83 6.29 2.65 -6.02
C ILE A 83 7.35 3.48 -5.30
N ASP A 84 6.98 4.68 -4.83
CA ASP A 84 7.92 5.62 -4.21
C ASP A 84 8.34 5.17 -2.81
N ASP A 85 7.44 4.49 -2.06
CA ASP A 85 7.74 4.04 -0.71
C ASP A 85 6.89 2.84 -0.29
N PHE A 86 7.43 2.04 0.62
CA PHE A 86 6.73 0.91 1.26
C PHE A 86 6.74 1.09 2.77
N TYR A 87 5.58 1.31 3.38
CA TYR A 87 5.36 1.25 4.81
C TYR A 87 4.68 -0.07 5.15
N TYR A 88 5.26 -0.83 6.05
CA TYR A 88 4.70 -2.10 6.49
C TYR A 88 4.73 -2.25 7.99
N CYS A 89 3.80 -3.04 8.51
CA CYS A 89 3.76 -3.42 9.92
C CYS A 89 4.06 -4.91 10.06
N PRO A 90 5.24 -5.29 10.58
CA PRO A 90 5.58 -6.68 10.84
C PRO A 90 5.00 -7.21 12.15
N TYR A 91 4.45 -6.34 13.01
CA TYR A 91 4.03 -6.66 14.37
C TYR A 91 2.63 -7.27 14.43
N HIS A 92 2.43 -8.14 15.45
CA HIS A 92 1.11 -8.70 15.78
C HIS A 92 1.04 -9.00 17.29
N PRO A 93 -0.09 -8.73 18.00
CA PRO A 93 -0.21 -9.03 19.43
C PRO A 93 -0.02 -10.52 19.73
N ASN A 94 -0.49 -11.39 18.84
CA ASN A 94 -0.34 -12.85 18.95
C ASN A 94 0.80 -13.39 18.08
N ALA A 95 1.95 -12.69 18.06
CA ALA A 95 3.12 -13.12 17.29
C ALA A 95 3.76 -14.37 17.93
N LYS A 96 4.24 -15.30 17.09
CA LYS A 96 5.09 -16.42 17.51
C LYS A 96 6.50 -15.96 17.87
N ILE A 97 7.03 -14.99 17.10
CA ILE A 97 8.37 -14.45 17.33
C ILE A 97 8.28 -13.31 18.35
N LYS A 98 8.91 -13.48 19.51
CA LYS A 98 8.86 -12.55 20.67
C LYS A 98 9.18 -11.09 20.27
N LYS A 99 10.18 -10.88 19.44
CA LYS A 99 10.61 -9.56 18.90
C LYS A 99 9.46 -8.77 18.23
N TYR A 100 8.53 -9.45 17.60
CA TYR A 100 7.41 -8.84 16.87
C TYR A 100 6.08 -8.89 17.63
N LYS A 101 6.08 -9.41 18.87
CA LYS A 101 4.88 -9.53 19.72
C LYS A 101 4.58 -8.20 20.41
N LYS A 102 3.78 -7.35 19.78
CA LYS A 102 3.28 -6.12 20.40
C LYS A 102 2.09 -5.53 19.64
N ASN A 103 1.28 -4.75 20.36
CA ASN A 103 0.38 -3.78 19.73
C ASN A 103 1.17 -2.64 19.14
N SER A 104 0.98 -2.35 17.86
CA SER A 104 1.75 -1.33 17.16
C SER A 104 0.83 -0.30 16.52
N ASN A 105 1.17 0.98 16.68
CA ASN A 105 0.49 2.07 15.96
C ASN A 105 0.66 1.99 14.43
N LEU A 106 1.66 1.23 13.95
CA LEU A 106 1.82 0.99 12.52
C LEU A 106 0.77 0.03 11.96
N ARG A 107 0.18 -0.85 12.81
CA ARG A 107 -0.74 -1.87 12.34
C ARG A 107 -2.13 -1.28 12.05
N LYS A 108 -2.59 -1.35 10.78
CA LYS A 108 -3.98 -1.04 10.43
C LYS A 108 -4.95 -1.92 11.26
N PRO A 109 -5.99 -1.39 11.90
CA PRO A 109 -6.66 -0.10 11.65
C PRO A 109 -6.07 1.13 12.36
N ASN A 110 -4.86 1.06 12.94
CA ASN A 110 -4.16 2.26 13.38
C ASN A 110 -3.53 2.99 12.17
N ASN A 111 -3.17 4.26 12.35
CA ASN A 111 -2.79 5.15 11.26
C ASN A 111 -1.30 5.54 11.23
N GLY A 112 -0.47 4.88 12.02
CA GLY A 112 0.95 5.26 12.17
C GLY A 112 1.75 5.21 10.87
N MET A 113 1.43 4.32 9.92
CA MET A 113 2.09 4.28 8.62
C MET A 113 1.76 5.53 7.78
N PHE A 114 0.50 5.97 7.79
CA PHE A 114 0.07 7.18 7.08
C PHE A 114 0.72 8.43 7.68
N ILE A 115 0.72 8.55 9.02
CA ILE A 115 1.35 9.69 9.71
C ILE A 115 2.83 9.80 9.36
N LYS A 116 3.57 8.66 9.35
CA LYS A 116 4.98 8.64 8.94
C LYS A 116 5.17 9.13 7.49
N ALA A 117 4.33 8.68 6.56
CA ALA A 117 4.42 9.08 5.17
C ALA A 117 4.07 10.56 4.98
N ILE A 118 2.95 11.04 5.56
CA ILE A 118 2.53 12.44 5.51
C ILE A 118 3.65 13.37 6.03
N LYS A 119 4.25 13.00 7.16
CA LYS A 119 5.38 13.75 7.73
C LYS A 119 6.60 13.77 6.81
N LYS A 120 6.99 12.63 6.26
CA LYS A 120 8.15 12.50 5.35
C LYS A 120 7.97 13.35 4.09
N TYR A 121 6.78 13.29 3.48
CA TYR A 121 6.49 13.99 2.22
C TYR A 121 5.96 15.43 2.41
N LYS A 122 5.79 15.86 3.65
CA LYS A 122 5.32 17.22 4.00
C LYS A 122 4.01 17.59 3.29
N VAL A 123 3.04 16.69 3.30
CA VAL A 123 1.71 16.87 2.68
C VAL A 123 0.60 16.86 3.73
N ARG A 124 -0.58 17.41 3.39
CA ARG A 124 -1.78 17.32 4.21
C ARG A 124 -2.56 16.04 3.90
N ALA A 125 -3.35 15.55 4.85
CA ALA A 125 -4.21 14.38 4.64
C ALA A 125 -5.19 14.57 3.46
N SER A 126 -5.70 15.80 3.27
CA SER A 126 -6.58 16.18 2.15
C SER A 126 -5.89 16.16 0.78
N GLU A 127 -4.56 16.12 0.73
CA GLU A 127 -3.77 15.97 -0.49
C GLU A 127 -3.41 14.50 -0.77
N CYS A 128 -3.99 13.58 -0.01
CA CYS A 128 -3.78 12.14 -0.14
C CYS A 128 -5.09 11.45 -0.53
N PHE A 129 -4.98 10.26 -1.10
CA PHE A 129 -6.10 9.36 -1.33
C PHE A 129 -5.68 7.92 -1.01
N MET A 130 -6.58 7.10 -0.46
CA MET A 130 -6.29 5.69 -0.15
C MET A 130 -7.24 4.77 -0.91
N ILE A 131 -6.67 3.72 -1.51
CA ILE A 131 -7.42 2.57 -2.02
C ILE A 131 -7.01 1.32 -1.24
N GLY A 132 -7.98 0.66 -0.62
CA GLY A 132 -7.84 -0.58 0.13
C GLY A 132 -8.93 -1.57 -0.22
N ASP A 133 -8.86 -2.78 0.28
CA ASP A 133 -9.87 -3.82 0.05
C ASP A 133 -10.55 -4.29 1.34
N GLU A 134 -10.01 -3.95 2.52
CA GLU A 134 -10.53 -4.39 3.80
C GLU A 134 -11.00 -3.21 4.69
N LYS A 135 -11.92 -3.51 5.63
CA LYS A 135 -12.43 -2.55 6.63
C LYS A 135 -11.31 -1.88 7.44
N LYS A 136 -10.22 -2.58 7.73
CA LYS A 136 -9.06 -2.02 8.46
C LYS A 136 -8.37 -0.89 7.68
N ASP A 137 -8.39 -0.93 6.35
CA ASP A 137 -7.83 0.12 5.49
C ASP A 137 -8.68 1.39 5.58
N PHE A 138 -9.99 1.23 5.43
CA PHE A 138 -10.96 2.32 5.61
C PHE A 138 -10.83 2.99 6.99
N LEU A 139 -10.80 2.19 8.07
CA LEU A 139 -10.71 2.72 9.43
C LEU A 139 -9.40 3.48 9.67
N SER A 140 -8.30 2.99 9.09
CA SER A 140 -6.99 3.63 9.20
C SER A 140 -6.95 4.96 8.42
N ALA A 141 -7.48 5.00 7.20
CA ALA A 141 -7.62 6.21 6.40
C ALA A 141 -8.54 7.23 7.08
N LYS A 142 -9.69 6.79 7.61
CA LYS A 142 -10.65 7.64 8.36
C LYS A 142 -9.99 8.30 9.58
N LYS A 143 -9.21 7.56 10.37
CA LYS A 143 -8.46 8.10 11.52
C LYS A 143 -7.46 9.19 11.10
N THR A 144 -6.97 9.15 9.88
CA THR A 144 -6.02 10.13 9.34
C THR A 144 -6.72 11.24 8.55
N LYS A 145 -8.05 11.17 8.38
CA LYS A 145 -8.84 12.06 7.52
C LYS A 145 -8.40 12.05 6.05
N ILE A 146 -7.91 10.89 5.58
CA ILE A 146 -7.56 10.66 4.17
C ILE A 146 -8.81 10.16 3.44
N PRO A 147 -9.21 10.77 2.31
CA PRO A 147 -10.23 10.24 1.42
C PRO A 147 -9.94 8.79 1.01
N PHE A 148 -10.97 7.97 0.97
CA PHE A 148 -10.84 6.53 0.80
C PHE A 148 -11.88 5.98 -0.19
N GLU A 149 -11.47 5.01 -1.00
CA GLU A 149 -12.39 4.11 -1.71
C GLU A 149 -11.94 2.66 -1.59
N PHE A 150 -12.91 1.76 -1.53
CA PHE A 150 -12.63 0.34 -1.71
C PHE A 150 -12.20 0.04 -3.15
N LYS A 151 -11.24 -0.88 -3.30
CA LYS A 151 -10.86 -1.42 -4.61
C LYS A 151 -12.11 -1.98 -5.30
N LYS A 152 -12.38 -1.49 -6.51
CA LYS A 152 -13.53 -1.93 -7.31
C LYS A 152 -13.20 -3.21 -8.07
N ASN A 153 -14.23 -3.91 -8.54
CA ASN A 153 -14.09 -5.14 -9.33
C ASN A 153 -13.61 -4.93 -10.78
N TYR A 154 -13.47 -3.66 -11.20
CA TYR A 154 -12.89 -3.31 -12.50
C TYR A 154 -11.41 -2.86 -12.37
N SER A 155 -10.76 -2.55 -13.49
CA SER A 155 -9.33 -2.27 -13.51
C SER A 155 -8.95 -1.02 -12.71
N LEU A 156 -7.80 -1.09 -12.00
CA LEU A 156 -7.36 -0.05 -11.06
C LEU A 156 -7.09 1.29 -11.76
N ASP A 157 -6.53 1.27 -12.97
CA ASP A 157 -6.26 2.50 -13.74
C ASP A 157 -7.54 3.29 -14.06
N LYS A 158 -8.64 2.59 -14.39
CA LYS A 158 -9.96 3.22 -14.61
C LYS A 158 -10.49 3.86 -13.33
N GLN A 159 -10.35 3.16 -12.17
CA GLN A 159 -10.77 3.69 -10.88
C GLN A 159 -9.99 4.97 -10.54
N ILE A 160 -8.66 4.97 -10.68
CA ILE A 160 -7.80 6.10 -10.38
C ILE A 160 -8.09 7.30 -11.30
N LYS A 161 -8.22 7.07 -12.60
CA LYS A 161 -8.55 8.15 -13.57
C LYS A 161 -9.86 8.83 -13.22
N ARG A 162 -10.90 8.06 -12.83
CA ARG A 162 -12.18 8.60 -12.36
C ARG A 162 -12.02 9.43 -11.08
N ILE A 163 -11.27 8.92 -10.09
CA ILE A 163 -11.03 9.64 -8.84
C ILE A 163 -10.34 10.97 -9.15
N ILE A 164 -9.26 10.96 -9.92
CA ILE A 164 -8.50 12.17 -10.24
C ILE A 164 -9.37 13.20 -10.96
N LYS A 165 -10.17 12.76 -11.96
CA LYS A 165 -11.09 13.65 -12.67
C LYS A 165 -12.05 14.37 -11.71
N ASN A 166 -12.58 13.66 -10.70
CA ASN A 166 -13.50 14.24 -9.70
C ASN A 166 -12.80 15.21 -8.73
N TYR A 167 -11.47 15.18 -8.64
CA TYR A 167 -10.69 16.09 -7.78
C TYR A 167 -10.07 17.27 -8.56
N GLU A 168 -10.07 17.21 -9.89
CA GLU A 168 -9.60 18.29 -10.78
C GLU A 168 -10.74 19.26 -11.16
N ASN A 169 -12.01 18.81 -10.99
CA ASN A 169 -13.22 19.63 -11.13
C ASN A 169 -13.63 20.23 -9.79
#